data_68bd543405ff66d75e9f7cbaf00ddde1
#
_entry.id   68bd543405ff66d75e9f7cbaf00ddde1
#
_cell.length_a   1.000
_cell.length_b   1.000
_cell.length_c   1.000
_cell.angle_alpha   90.00
_cell.angle_beta   90.00
_cell.angle_gamma   90.00
#
_symmetry.space_group_name_H-M   'P 1'
#
loop_
_entity.id
_entity.type
_entity.pdbx_description
1 polymer ?
#
loop_
_entity_poly.entity_id
_entity_poly.type
_entity_poly.pdbx_seq_one_letter_code
_entity_poly.pdbx_strand_id
1 'polypeptide(L)'
;MEDAKKALSTKTKTNIIINVGGVRDRLEISQDLFNSMIADDVQRTCDMMTFTLEDAGLDWADIDKTIFVGGSSRISLVRDRVEDLVGKKPSFELNPDEVVAIGAAIQASILAGDDRPDQNISGTKIIDVNSHSLGFAAHNDQNVLVNSIMIEKNTPLPAEVTNSFYLMNENQQALDIKICEGEDQDINYVTIISDITIQLPESPRQERAEVQVTYSYDVDGIIHVNVFDVTTGILMRAVDLERPSNLTKQEILEKKNTISQLEID
;
A
#
# COMPACT_ATOMS: atom_id res chain seq x y z
N MET A 1 4.46 -4.67 -29.62
CA MET A 1 3.16 -4.43 -28.96
C MET A 1 3.16 -3.10 -28.20
N GLU A 2 4.09 -2.86 -27.28
CA GLU A 2 4.17 -1.62 -26.50
C GLU A 2 4.27 -0.34 -27.36
N ASP A 3 5.11 -0.35 -28.41
CA ASP A 3 5.23 0.79 -29.31
C ASP A 3 3.93 1.11 -30.05
N ALA A 4 3.13 0.08 -30.37
CA ALA A 4 1.82 0.27 -30.99
C ALA A 4 0.84 0.92 -30.00
N LYS A 5 0.84 0.47 -28.73
CA LYS A 5 0.04 1.08 -27.65
C LYS A 5 0.39 2.56 -27.48
N LYS A 6 1.69 2.88 -27.39
CA LYS A 6 2.18 4.27 -27.28
C LYS A 6 1.77 5.11 -28.50
N ALA A 7 1.88 4.56 -29.70
CA ALA A 7 1.50 5.25 -30.93
C ALA A 7 -0.02 5.60 -30.96
N LEU A 8 -0.88 4.71 -30.44
CA LEU A 8 -2.33 4.92 -30.37
C LEU A 8 -2.77 5.98 -29.35
N SER A 9 -1.87 6.44 -28.48
CA SER A 9 -2.15 7.60 -27.62
C SER A 9 -2.25 8.93 -28.40
N THR A 10 -1.69 8.97 -29.64
CA THR A 10 -1.66 10.17 -30.48
C THR A 10 -2.15 9.94 -31.91
N LYS A 11 -2.24 8.70 -32.35
CA LYS A 11 -2.64 8.30 -33.71
C LYS A 11 -3.91 7.46 -33.66
N THR A 12 -4.76 7.64 -34.67
CA THR A 12 -5.99 6.85 -34.82
C THR A 12 -5.75 5.42 -35.28
N LYS A 13 -4.58 5.14 -35.89
CA LYS A 13 -4.19 3.81 -36.38
C LYS A 13 -2.68 3.61 -36.29
N THR A 14 -2.27 2.36 -36.13
CA THR A 14 -0.88 1.94 -36.20
C THR A 14 -0.77 0.51 -36.72
N ASN A 15 0.47 0.05 -36.98
CA ASN A 15 0.72 -1.30 -37.48
C ASN A 15 1.61 -2.05 -36.50
N ILE A 16 1.25 -3.29 -36.26
CA ILE A 16 2.07 -4.27 -35.53
C ILE A 16 2.71 -5.18 -36.56
N ILE A 17 4.04 -5.27 -36.52
CA ILE A 17 4.78 -6.23 -37.34
C ILE A 17 4.92 -7.51 -36.54
N ILE A 18 4.37 -8.60 -37.08
CA ILE A 18 4.46 -9.94 -36.49
C ILE A 18 5.53 -10.70 -37.28
N ASN A 19 6.51 -11.25 -36.56
CA ASN A 19 7.55 -12.08 -37.16
C ASN A 19 7.68 -13.35 -36.29
N VAL A 20 7.03 -14.42 -36.73
CA VAL A 20 6.99 -15.69 -36.02
C VAL A 20 7.24 -16.83 -37.02
N GLY A 21 8.19 -17.73 -36.73
CA GLY A 21 8.47 -18.89 -37.55
C GLY A 21 8.92 -18.58 -38.99
N GLY A 22 9.54 -17.42 -39.22
CA GLY A 22 9.97 -16.99 -40.56
C GLY A 22 8.84 -16.36 -41.42
N VAL A 23 7.63 -16.31 -40.90
CA VAL A 23 6.49 -15.59 -41.52
C VAL A 23 6.45 -14.16 -40.99
N ARG A 24 6.50 -13.19 -41.89
CA ARG A 24 6.35 -11.77 -41.56
C ARG A 24 4.99 -11.31 -42.02
N ASP A 25 4.18 -10.83 -41.05
CA ASP A 25 2.85 -10.27 -41.30
C ASP A 25 2.73 -8.88 -40.71
N ARG A 26 1.73 -8.13 -41.12
CA ARG A 26 1.45 -6.77 -40.68
C ARG A 26 -0.02 -6.66 -40.30
N LEU A 27 -0.27 -6.42 -39.01
CA LEU A 27 -1.62 -6.22 -38.49
C LEU A 27 -1.84 -4.72 -38.25
N GLU A 28 -2.82 -4.13 -38.94
CA GLU A 28 -3.31 -2.77 -38.63
C GLU A 28 -4.23 -2.83 -37.40
N ILE A 29 -3.99 -1.96 -36.44
CA ILE A 29 -4.84 -1.77 -35.26
C ILE A 29 -5.28 -0.31 -35.18
N SER A 30 -6.59 -0.09 -35.02
CA SER A 30 -7.16 1.23 -34.79
C SER A 30 -7.24 1.56 -33.30
N GLN A 31 -7.31 2.85 -32.99
CA GLN A 31 -7.55 3.35 -31.65
C GLN A 31 -8.89 2.83 -31.09
N ASP A 32 -9.96 2.82 -31.92
CA ASP A 32 -11.27 2.31 -31.51
C ASP A 32 -11.24 0.83 -31.12
N LEU A 33 -10.53 0.01 -31.92
CA LEU A 33 -10.36 -1.40 -31.59
C LEU A 33 -9.57 -1.57 -30.28
N PHE A 34 -8.48 -0.83 -30.12
CA PHE A 34 -7.71 -0.86 -28.89
C PHE A 34 -8.56 -0.42 -27.68
N ASN A 35 -9.28 0.70 -27.81
CA ASN A 35 -10.19 1.20 -26.77
C ASN A 35 -11.26 0.18 -26.39
N SER A 36 -11.84 -0.54 -27.37
CA SER A 36 -12.82 -1.58 -27.08
C SER A 36 -12.24 -2.77 -26.31
N MET A 37 -10.95 -3.09 -26.53
CA MET A 37 -10.26 -4.18 -25.82
C MET A 37 -9.97 -3.86 -24.36
N ILE A 38 -9.80 -2.59 -24.00
CA ILE A 38 -9.44 -2.15 -22.64
C ILE A 38 -10.61 -1.47 -21.91
N ALA A 39 -11.79 -1.39 -22.53
CA ALA A 39 -12.93 -0.66 -21.98
C ALA A 39 -13.33 -1.12 -20.58
N ASP A 40 -13.37 -2.43 -20.36
CA ASP A 40 -13.74 -3.01 -19.07
C ASP A 40 -12.70 -2.73 -17.97
N ASP A 41 -11.41 -2.71 -18.33
CA ASP A 41 -10.32 -2.38 -17.39
C ASP A 41 -10.39 -0.90 -16.99
N VAL A 42 -10.66 -0.02 -17.94
CA VAL A 42 -10.85 1.41 -17.69
C VAL A 42 -12.10 1.66 -16.85
N GLN A 43 -13.20 0.94 -17.14
CA GLN A 43 -14.43 1.06 -16.34
C GLN A 43 -14.18 0.63 -14.90
N ARG A 44 -13.52 -0.51 -14.66
CA ARG A 44 -13.14 -0.92 -13.29
C ARG A 44 -12.31 0.13 -12.56
N THR A 45 -11.41 0.82 -13.27
CA THR A 45 -10.64 1.92 -12.68
C THR A 45 -11.54 3.09 -12.26
N CYS A 46 -12.52 3.45 -13.10
CA CYS A 46 -13.51 4.48 -12.77
C CYS A 46 -14.38 4.08 -11.57
N ASP A 47 -14.80 2.82 -11.51
CA ASP A 47 -15.59 2.29 -10.41
C ASP A 47 -14.79 2.34 -9.10
N MET A 48 -13.50 2.00 -9.13
CA MET A 48 -12.61 2.12 -7.96
C MET A 48 -12.41 3.57 -7.52
N MET A 49 -12.31 4.53 -8.46
CA MET A 49 -12.24 5.96 -8.12
C MET A 49 -13.50 6.40 -7.39
N THR A 50 -14.70 6.01 -7.90
CA THR A 50 -15.98 6.33 -7.26
C THR A 50 -16.07 5.70 -5.88
N PHE A 51 -15.74 4.41 -5.76
CA PHE A 51 -15.74 3.71 -4.48
C PHE A 51 -14.80 4.37 -3.45
N THR A 52 -13.59 4.77 -3.88
CA THR A 52 -12.63 5.46 -2.99
C THR A 52 -13.17 6.79 -2.49
N LEU A 53 -13.90 7.50 -3.34
CA LEU A 53 -14.51 8.78 -2.98
C LEU A 53 -15.65 8.59 -1.99
N GLU A 54 -16.53 7.60 -2.23
CA GLU A 54 -17.61 7.21 -1.33
C GLU A 54 -17.08 6.75 0.04
N ASP A 55 -16.01 5.95 0.06
CA ASP A 55 -15.35 5.50 1.29
C ASP A 55 -14.78 6.67 2.11
N ALA A 56 -14.35 7.73 1.43
CA ALA A 56 -13.93 8.99 2.07
C ALA A 56 -15.09 9.90 2.50
N GLY A 57 -16.34 9.56 2.17
CA GLY A 57 -17.52 10.39 2.43
C GLY A 57 -17.54 11.69 1.62
N LEU A 58 -16.93 11.70 0.43
CA LEU A 58 -16.80 12.86 -0.45
C LEU A 58 -17.57 12.65 -1.76
N ASP A 59 -17.87 13.77 -2.42
CA ASP A 59 -18.44 13.82 -3.76
C ASP A 59 -17.44 14.38 -4.78
N TRP A 60 -17.67 14.13 -6.07
CA TRP A 60 -16.84 14.71 -7.15
C TRP A 60 -16.79 16.24 -7.14
N ALA A 61 -17.80 16.89 -6.55
CA ALA A 61 -17.83 18.34 -6.36
C ALA A 61 -16.78 18.83 -5.36
N ASP A 62 -16.42 17.98 -4.39
CA ASP A 62 -15.42 18.28 -3.34
C ASP A 62 -13.98 18.15 -3.86
N ILE A 63 -13.79 17.56 -5.04
CA ILE A 63 -12.48 17.37 -5.65
C ILE A 63 -12.07 18.62 -6.43
N ASP A 64 -11.09 19.34 -5.93
CA ASP A 64 -10.57 20.54 -6.60
C ASP A 64 -9.82 20.22 -7.87
N LYS A 65 -9.03 19.14 -7.87
CA LYS A 65 -8.12 18.82 -8.97
C LYS A 65 -7.86 17.33 -9.09
N THR A 66 -7.94 16.82 -10.33
CA THR A 66 -7.53 15.47 -10.70
C THR A 66 -6.20 15.54 -11.46
N ILE A 67 -5.19 14.82 -10.99
CA ILE A 67 -3.85 14.79 -11.57
C ILE A 67 -3.57 13.41 -12.14
N PHE A 68 -3.16 13.36 -13.40
CA PHE A 68 -2.73 12.12 -14.03
C PHE A 68 -1.26 11.83 -13.80
N VAL A 69 -0.96 10.58 -13.39
CA VAL A 69 0.38 10.07 -13.15
C VAL A 69 0.57 8.74 -13.88
N GLY A 70 1.80 8.50 -14.37
CA GLY A 70 2.16 7.27 -15.07
C GLY A 70 1.77 7.25 -16.56
N GLY A 71 2.48 6.43 -17.34
CA GLY A 71 2.37 6.40 -18.80
C GLY A 71 0.98 5.97 -19.32
N SER A 72 0.23 5.16 -18.58
CA SER A 72 -1.13 4.74 -18.97
C SER A 72 -2.15 5.88 -18.99
N SER A 73 -1.91 6.95 -18.24
CA SER A 73 -2.74 8.17 -18.28
C SER A 73 -2.72 8.91 -19.63
N ARG A 74 -1.78 8.53 -20.51
CA ARG A 74 -1.70 9.06 -21.89
C ARG A 74 -2.72 8.42 -22.84
N ILE A 75 -3.37 7.32 -22.46
CA ILE A 75 -4.40 6.65 -23.26
C ILE A 75 -5.65 7.54 -23.34
N SER A 76 -6.13 7.81 -24.56
CA SER A 76 -7.27 8.70 -24.78
C SER A 76 -8.51 8.26 -24.01
N LEU A 77 -8.88 6.97 -24.08
CA LEU A 77 -10.04 6.43 -23.38
C LEU A 77 -9.99 6.68 -21.88
N VAL A 78 -8.82 6.55 -21.26
CA VAL A 78 -8.65 6.83 -19.81
C VAL A 78 -8.95 8.30 -19.50
N ARG A 79 -8.42 9.20 -20.32
CA ARG A 79 -8.65 10.65 -20.14
C ARG A 79 -10.11 11.01 -20.29
N ASP A 80 -10.73 10.52 -21.38
CA ASP A 80 -12.11 10.84 -21.72
C ASP A 80 -13.07 10.33 -20.64
N ARG A 81 -12.87 9.08 -20.18
CA ARG A 81 -13.69 8.48 -19.13
C ARG A 81 -13.55 9.18 -17.77
N VAL A 82 -12.34 9.57 -17.41
CA VAL A 82 -12.11 10.31 -16.14
C VAL A 82 -12.67 11.72 -16.24
N GLU A 83 -12.54 12.42 -17.39
CA GLU A 83 -13.15 13.73 -17.61
C GLU A 83 -14.68 13.65 -17.51
N ASP A 84 -15.30 12.64 -18.13
CA ASP A 84 -16.75 12.41 -18.06
C ASP A 84 -17.21 12.12 -16.61
N LEU A 85 -16.43 11.31 -15.86
CA LEU A 85 -16.76 10.92 -14.49
C LEU A 85 -16.65 12.09 -13.51
N VAL A 86 -15.57 12.85 -13.60
CA VAL A 86 -15.24 13.96 -12.66
C VAL A 86 -16.01 15.25 -13.03
N GLY A 87 -16.41 15.39 -14.29
CA GLY A 87 -17.03 16.62 -14.82
C GLY A 87 -16.06 17.81 -14.91
N LYS A 88 -14.77 17.58 -14.67
CA LYS A 88 -13.71 18.58 -14.77
C LYS A 88 -12.53 18.00 -15.55
N LYS A 89 -11.89 18.84 -16.36
CA LYS A 89 -10.73 18.40 -17.14
C LYS A 89 -9.56 18.07 -16.25
N PRO A 90 -9.01 16.84 -16.32
CA PRO A 90 -7.83 16.47 -15.54
C PRO A 90 -6.61 17.30 -15.90
N SER A 91 -5.76 17.54 -14.92
CA SER A 91 -4.53 18.34 -15.07
C SER A 91 -3.35 17.48 -15.54
N PHE A 92 -2.58 18.06 -16.49
CA PHE A 92 -1.30 17.53 -16.99
C PHE A 92 -0.14 18.48 -16.69
N GLU A 93 -0.22 19.23 -15.61
CA GLU A 93 0.82 20.22 -15.25
C GLU A 93 2.19 19.58 -14.97
N LEU A 94 2.17 18.31 -14.57
CA LEU A 94 3.38 17.54 -14.32
C LEU A 94 3.61 16.54 -15.44
N ASN A 95 4.88 16.23 -15.74
CA ASN A 95 5.20 15.13 -16.64
C ASN A 95 4.86 13.79 -15.96
N PRO A 96 3.86 13.02 -16.48
CA PRO A 96 3.42 11.78 -15.84
C PRO A 96 4.51 10.71 -15.72
N ASP A 97 5.55 10.77 -16.54
CA ASP A 97 6.64 9.81 -16.55
C ASP A 97 7.73 10.13 -15.52
N GLU A 98 7.86 11.38 -15.10
CA GLU A 98 8.94 11.89 -14.25
C GLU A 98 8.48 12.25 -12.83
N VAL A 99 7.20 12.53 -12.64
CA VAL A 99 6.66 13.10 -11.38
C VAL A 99 6.94 12.23 -10.15
N VAL A 100 6.95 10.91 -10.30
CA VAL A 100 7.26 9.99 -9.20
C VAL A 100 8.74 10.12 -8.78
N ALA A 101 9.66 10.17 -9.74
CA ALA A 101 11.08 10.37 -9.47
C ALA A 101 11.37 11.74 -8.85
N ILE A 102 10.70 12.78 -9.32
CA ILE A 102 10.79 14.14 -8.77
C ILE A 102 10.28 14.14 -7.32
N GLY A 103 9.11 13.53 -7.06
CA GLY A 103 8.56 13.40 -5.71
C GLY A 103 9.49 12.66 -4.75
N ALA A 104 10.09 11.56 -5.20
CA ALA A 104 11.08 10.80 -4.43
C ALA A 104 12.34 11.63 -4.12
N ALA A 105 12.82 12.43 -5.07
CA ALA A 105 13.97 13.31 -4.87
C ALA A 105 13.65 14.43 -3.86
N ILE A 106 12.44 15.01 -3.91
CA ILE A 106 11.97 15.98 -2.94
C ILE A 106 11.93 15.38 -1.54
N GLN A 107 11.34 14.19 -1.40
CA GLN A 107 11.26 13.49 -0.11
C GLN A 107 12.66 13.17 0.44
N ALA A 108 13.58 12.72 -0.39
CA ALA A 108 14.96 12.48 0.00
C ALA A 108 15.67 13.75 0.50
N SER A 109 15.42 14.89 -0.14
CA SER A 109 15.94 16.20 0.28
C SER A 109 15.40 16.63 1.64
N ILE A 110 14.08 16.42 1.88
CA ILE A 110 13.45 16.69 3.19
C ILE A 110 14.07 15.84 4.29
N LEU A 111 14.24 14.54 4.05
CA LEU A 111 14.83 13.61 5.01
C LEU A 111 16.32 13.89 5.28
N ALA A 112 17.05 14.38 4.28
CA ALA A 112 18.45 14.76 4.44
C ALA A 112 18.66 16.08 5.21
N GLY A 113 17.57 16.81 5.51
CA GLY A 113 17.66 18.13 6.17
C GLY A 113 18.33 19.19 5.27
N ASP A 114 18.22 19.05 3.95
CA ASP A 114 18.82 19.96 2.99
C ASP A 114 17.93 21.21 2.85
N ASP A 115 18.08 22.11 3.83
CA ASP A 115 17.39 23.41 3.88
C ASP A 115 17.99 24.39 2.83
N ARG A 116 17.88 24.04 1.54
CA ARG A 116 18.24 25.00 0.48
C ARG A 116 17.20 26.13 0.43
N PRO A 117 17.60 27.38 0.64
CA PRO A 117 16.65 28.50 0.73
C PRO A 117 15.88 28.79 -0.57
N ASP A 118 16.27 28.20 -1.70
CA ASP A 118 15.65 28.43 -3.00
C ASP A 118 14.44 27.51 -3.31
N GLN A 119 14.12 26.57 -2.45
CA GLN A 119 12.98 25.69 -2.65
C GLN A 119 11.91 25.98 -1.59
N ASN A 120 10.72 26.37 -2.04
CA ASN A 120 9.50 26.55 -1.21
C ASN A 120 9.02 25.22 -0.54
N ILE A 121 9.96 24.33 -0.18
CA ILE A 121 9.71 23.00 0.41
C ILE A 121 9.84 23.07 1.94
N SER A 122 10.43 24.14 2.46
CA SER A 122 10.58 24.39 3.89
C SER A 122 9.20 24.37 4.57
N GLY A 123 9.02 23.38 5.45
CA GLY A 123 7.76 23.18 6.18
C GLY A 123 6.78 22.18 5.56
N THR A 124 7.07 21.59 4.40
CA THR A 124 6.23 20.50 3.84
C THR A 124 6.49 19.21 4.63
N LYS A 125 5.43 18.63 5.17
CA LYS A 125 5.46 17.34 5.84
C LYS A 125 4.54 16.37 5.11
N ILE A 126 5.07 15.23 4.72
CA ILE A 126 4.25 14.11 4.23
C ILE A 126 3.89 13.26 5.44
N ILE A 127 2.60 13.05 5.65
CA ILE A 127 2.07 12.15 6.66
C ILE A 127 1.42 11.00 5.91
N ASP A 128 2.00 9.82 6.06
CA ASP A 128 1.44 8.59 5.50
C ASP A 128 0.35 8.05 6.42
N VAL A 129 -0.49 7.17 5.90
CA VAL A 129 -1.58 6.53 6.65
C VAL A 129 -1.53 5.01 6.46
N ASN A 130 -2.05 4.29 7.45
CA ASN A 130 -2.27 2.86 7.33
C ASN A 130 -3.37 2.58 6.30
N SER A 131 -3.06 1.91 5.19
CA SER A 131 -4.01 1.67 4.09
C SER A 131 -5.05 0.59 4.39
N HIS A 132 -4.78 -0.30 5.33
CA HIS A 132 -5.70 -1.34 5.79
C HIS A 132 -5.62 -1.47 7.31
N SER A 133 -6.72 -1.84 7.94
CA SER A 133 -6.72 -2.13 9.38
C SER A 133 -5.77 -3.27 9.70
N LEU A 134 -5.00 -3.12 10.76
CA LEU A 134 -4.13 -4.14 11.31
C LEU A 134 -4.70 -4.68 12.61
N GLY A 135 -4.77 -5.98 12.72
CA GLY A 135 -5.26 -6.64 13.90
C GLY A 135 -4.59 -7.99 14.12
N PHE A 136 -5.12 -8.76 15.01
CA PHE A 136 -4.74 -10.15 15.16
C PHE A 136 -5.94 -11.03 15.56
N ALA A 137 -5.80 -12.34 15.28
CA ALA A 137 -6.81 -13.30 15.61
C ALA A 137 -6.87 -13.52 17.13
N ALA A 138 -7.97 -13.14 17.74
CA ALA A 138 -8.25 -13.33 19.16
C ALA A 138 -9.65 -13.89 19.36
N HIS A 139 -9.89 -14.57 20.49
CA HIS A 139 -11.24 -15.01 20.84
C HIS A 139 -11.99 -13.86 21.53
N ASN A 140 -13.19 -13.61 21.06
CA ASN A 140 -14.11 -12.67 21.70
C ASN A 140 -14.77 -13.30 22.94
N ASP A 141 -15.62 -12.55 23.64
CA ASP A 141 -16.35 -13.01 24.86
C ASP A 141 -17.28 -14.21 24.59
N GLN A 142 -17.63 -14.47 23.33
CA GLN A 142 -18.43 -15.61 22.90
C GLN A 142 -17.57 -16.83 22.50
N ASN A 143 -16.25 -16.75 22.73
CA ASN A 143 -15.27 -17.76 22.32
C ASN A 143 -15.23 -18.02 20.81
N VAL A 144 -15.52 -17.01 20.00
CA VAL A 144 -15.39 -17.02 18.56
C VAL A 144 -14.08 -16.34 18.17
N LEU A 145 -13.30 -16.96 17.29
CA LEU A 145 -12.07 -16.40 16.76
C LEU A 145 -12.41 -15.25 15.78
N VAL A 146 -11.97 -14.04 16.09
CA VAL A 146 -12.24 -12.83 15.33
C VAL A 146 -10.96 -12.05 15.05
N ASN A 147 -10.98 -11.21 14.03
CA ASN A 147 -9.97 -10.19 13.83
C ASN A 147 -10.16 -9.07 14.86
N SER A 148 -9.30 -9.01 15.85
CA SER A 148 -9.26 -7.90 16.82
C SER A 148 -8.42 -6.77 16.23
N ILE A 149 -9.08 -5.74 15.71
CA ILE A 149 -8.41 -4.59 15.09
C ILE A 149 -7.67 -3.80 16.15
N MET A 150 -6.38 -3.52 15.90
CA MET A 150 -5.48 -2.74 16.74
C MET A 150 -5.28 -1.34 16.17
N ILE A 151 -4.92 -1.23 14.89
CA ILE A 151 -4.72 0.03 14.19
C ILE A 151 -5.73 0.07 13.04
N GLU A 152 -6.65 1.02 13.09
CA GLU A 152 -7.68 1.16 12.06
C GLU A 152 -7.11 1.70 10.74
N LYS A 153 -7.75 1.37 9.63
CA LYS A 153 -7.52 1.95 8.31
C LYS A 153 -7.51 3.49 8.40
N ASN A 154 -6.66 4.12 7.61
CA ASN A 154 -6.49 5.57 7.54
C ASN A 154 -5.92 6.23 8.81
N THR A 155 -5.41 5.46 9.79
CA THR A 155 -4.69 6.02 10.92
C THR A 155 -3.37 6.64 10.46
N PRO A 156 -3.10 7.92 10.81
CA PRO A 156 -1.82 8.57 10.47
C PRO A 156 -0.62 7.87 11.11
N LEU A 157 0.48 7.75 10.35
CA LEU A 157 1.72 7.14 10.82
C LEU A 157 2.72 8.20 11.33
N PRO A 158 3.55 7.88 12.33
CA PRO A 158 3.59 6.62 13.08
C PRO A 158 2.42 6.45 14.03
N ALA A 159 2.01 5.21 14.27
CA ALA A 159 0.93 4.88 15.19
C ALA A 159 1.35 3.75 16.14
N GLU A 160 0.88 3.83 17.40
CA GLU A 160 1.10 2.80 18.41
C GLU A 160 -0.17 2.57 19.21
N VAL A 161 -0.55 1.31 19.37
CA VAL A 161 -1.75 0.91 20.13
C VAL A 161 -1.41 -0.30 20.98
N THR A 162 -1.80 -0.26 22.26
CA THR A 162 -1.67 -1.37 23.20
C THR A 162 -3.03 -1.78 23.72
N ASN A 163 -3.37 -3.06 23.59
CA ASN A 163 -4.58 -3.63 24.15
C ASN A 163 -4.27 -4.82 25.05
N SER A 164 -5.13 -5.02 26.06
CA SER A 164 -5.06 -6.16 26.99
C SER A 164 -5.86 -7.34 26.44
N PHE A 165 -5.23 -8.51 26.50
CA PHE A 165 -5.84 -9.80 26.14
C PHE A 165 -5.64 -10.80 27.28
N TYR A 166 -6.39 -11.87 27.25
CA TYR A 166 -6.40 -12.83 28.34
C TYR A 166 -6.09 -14.23 27.82
N LEU A 167 -5.21 -14.94 28.51
CA LEU A 167 -4.90 -16.33 28.20
C LEU A 167 -6.13 -17.20 28.43
N MET A 168 -6.32 -18.21 27.58
CA MET A 168 -7.50 -19.06 27.64
C MET A 168 -7.42 -20.15 28.69
N ASN A 169 -6.20 -20.59 29.02
CA ASN A 169 -5.98 -21.73 29.91
C ASN A 169 -5.05 -21.37 31.07
N GLU A 170 -5.25 -22.03 32.22
CA GLU A 170 -4.29 -22.03 33.31
C GLU A 170 -2.94 -22.55 32.82
N ASN A 171 -1.87 -21.93 33.33
CA ASN A 171 -0.48 -22.33 33.04
C ASN A 171 -0.16 -22.42 31.53
N GLN A 172 -0.83 -21.68 30.70
CA GLN A 172 -0.55 -21.58 29.27
C GLN A 172 0.89 -21.11 29.07
N GLN A 173 1.67 -21.86 28.28
CA GLN A 173 3.11 -21.62 28.06
C GLN A 173 3.44 -20.98 26.72
N ALA A 174 2.46 -20.85 25.84
CA ALA A 174 2.63 -20.28 24.52
C ALA A 174 1.43 -19.45 24.13
N LEU A 175 1.68 -18.44 23.31
CA LEU A 175 0.69 -17.57 22.70
C LEU A 175 0.87 -17.60 21.18
N ASP A 176 -0.15 -18.03 20.46
CA ASP A 176 -0.20 -17.97 18.99
C ASP A 176 -0.76 -16.62 18.57
N ILE A 177 0.00 -15.88 17.78
CA ILE A 177 -0.38 -14.58 17.25
C ILE A 177 -0.42 -14.67 15.73
N LYS A 178 -1.63 -14.60 15.18
CA LYS A 178 -1.86 -14.45 13.74
C LYS A 178 -2.15 -12.99 13.46
N ILE A 179 -1.21 -12.33 12.80
CA ILE A 179 -1.33 -10.93 12.44
C ILE A 179 -2.18 -10.82 11.17
N CYS A 180 -3.21 -10.02 11.23
CA CYS A 180 -4.23 -9.88 10.20
C CYS A 180 -4.20 -8.48 9.58
N GLU A 181 -4.44 -8.39 8.28
CA GLU A 181 -4.67 -7.16 7.53
C GLU A 181 -6.07 -7.22 6.89
N GLY A 182 -6.92 -6.25 7.19
CA GLY A 182 -8.29 -6.13 6.70
C GLY A 182 -9.27 -5.61 7.74
N GLU A 183 -10.42 -5.12 7.28
CA GLU A 183 -11.44 -4.44 8.08
C GLU A 183 -12.51 -5.38 8.65
N ASP A 184 -12.65 -6.59 8.08
CA ASP A 184 -13.69 -7.54 8.50
C ASP A 184 -13.36 -8.15 9.87
N GLN A 185 -14.37 -8.34 10.69
CA GLN A 185 -14.24 -9.04 11.96
C GLN A 185 -14.13 -10.56 11.78
N ASP A 186 -14.70 -11.12 10.71
CA ASP A 186 -14.54 -12.53 10.41
C ASP A 186 -13.15 -12.78 9.81
N ILE A 187 -12.37 -13.61 10.50
CA ILE A 187 -10.99 -13.93 10.11
C ILE A 187 -10.85 -14.60 8.74
N ASN A 188 -11.95 -15.13 8.20
CA ASN A 188 -11.96 -15.74 6.87
C ASN A 188 -11.95 -14.70 5.73
N TYR A 189 -12.26 -13.44 6.03
CA TYR A 189 -12.32 -12.34 5.06
C TYR A 189 -11.17 -11.36 5.20
N VAL A 190 -10.16 -11.67 6.02
CA VAL A 190 -8.94 -10.86 6.17
C VAL A 190 -7.72 -11.64 5.71
N THR A 191 -6.64 -10.92 5.40
CA THR A 191 -5.37 -11.51 5.01
C THR A 191 -4.51 -11.77 6.25
N ILE A 192 -4.09 -13.02 6.46
CA ILE A 192 -3.10 -13.34 7.49
C ILE A 192 -1.71 -13.05 6.93
N ILE A 193 -1.03 -12.05 7.49
CA ILE A 193 0.30 -11.62 7.04
C ILE A 193 1.44 -12.26 7.85
N SER A 194 1.15 -12.78 9.06
CA SER A 194 2.11 -13.55 9.86
C SER A 194 1.38 -14.48 10.82
N ASP A 195 2.00 -15.63 11.10
CA ASP A 195 1.54 -16.63 12.09
C ASP A 195 2.74 -17.04 12.92
N ILE A 196 2.77 -16.63 14.19
CA ILE A 196 3.92 -16.80 15.09
C ILE A 196 3.46 -17.36 16.43
N THR A 197 4.30 -18.19 17.03
CA THR A 197 4.12 -18.69 18.40
C THR A 197 5.17 -18.08 19.31
N ILE A 198 4.74 -17.40 20.38
CA ILE A 198 5.60 -16.83 21.40
C ILE A 198 5.58 -17.74 22.62
N GLN A 199 6.76 -18.13 23.09
CA GLN A 199 6.89 -18.86 24.36
C GLN A 199 6.77 -17.86 25.52
N LEU A 200 5.81 -18.11 26.39
CA LEU A 200 5.64 -17.32 27.60
C LEU A 200 6.66 -17.75 28.66
N PRO A 201 7.17 -16.83 29.50
CA PRO A 201 8.07 -17.17 30.62
C PRO A 201 7.43 -18.20 31.55
N GLU A 202 8.23 -19.12 32.05
CA GLU A 202 7.77 -20.10 33.04
C GLU A 202 7.28 -19.38 34.30
N SER A 203 6.01 -19.48 34.60
CA SER A 203 5.39 -18.94 35.80
C SER A 203 4.04 -19.61 36.03
N PRO A 204 3.61 -19.86 37.25
CA PRO A 204 2.26 -20.23 37.56
C PRO A 204 1.30 -19.13 37.11
N ARG A 205 0.32 -19.46 36.26
CA ARG A 205 -0.69 -18.53 35.74
C ARG A 205 -2.06 -18.98 36.15
N GLN A 206 -2.88 -18.03 36.55
CA GLN A 206 -4.29 -18.27 36.74
C GLN A 206 -5.00 -18.28 35.37
N GLU A 207 -6.18 -18.86 35.33
CA GLU A 207 -7.08 -18.70 34.20
C GLU A 207 -7.29 -17.20 33.90
N ARG A 208 -7.32 -16.83 32.61
CA ARG A 208 -7.44 -15.44 32.16
C ARG A 208 -6.29 -14.52 32.63
N ALA A 209 -5.07 -15.06 32.78
CA ALA A 209 -3.90 -14.21 33.00
C ALA A 209 -3.76 -13.17 31.86
N GLU A 210 -3.49 -11.92 32.24
CA GLU A 210 -3.42 -10.81 31.29
C GLU A 210 -2.09 -10.78 30.55
N VAL A 211 -2.17 -10.55 29.26
CA VAL A 211 -1.06 -10.16 28.39
C VAL A 211 -1.43 -8.88 27.64
N GLN A 212 -0.47 -7.99 27.50
CA GLN A 212 -0.64 -6.77 26.70
C GLN A 212 0.06 -6.93 25.38
N VAL A 213 -0.65 -6.65 24.30
CA VAL A 213 -0.10 -6.70 22.93
C VAL A 213 -0.02 -5.27 22.43
N THR A 214 1.16 -4.86 22.03
CA THR A 214 1.45 -3.55 21.45
C THR A 214 1.75 -3.69 19.98
N TYR A 215 1.01 -2.98 19.13
CA TYR A 215 1.31 -2.77 17.75
C TYR A 215 1.88 -1.37 17.56
N SER A 216 3.04 -1.28 16.94
CA SER A 216 3.67 -0.03 16.56
C SER A 216 3.95 -0.09 15.07
N TYR A 217 3.47 0.90 14.33
CA TYR A 217 3.64 1.03 12.89
C TYR A 217 4.42 2.31 12.62
N ASP A 218 5.65 2.15 12.15
CA ASP A 218 6.58 3.26 11.98
C ASP A 218 6.42 3.99 10.64
N VAL A 219 7.20 5.05 10.46
CA VAL A 219 7.20 5.87 9.23
C VAL A 219 7.81 5.17 8.03
N ASP A 220 8.58 4.10 8.24
CA ASP A 220 9.20 3.31 7.19
C ASP A 220 8.29 2.18 6.71
N GLY A 221 7.10 2.06 7.30
CA GLY A 221 6.12 1.03 6.97
C GLY A 221 6.44 -0.33 7.59
N ILE A 222 7.18 -0.35 8.70
CA ILE A 222 7.49 -1.57 9.46
C ILE A 222 6.51 -1.70 10.62
N ILE A 223 5.93 -2.88 10.76
CA ILE A 223 5.03 -3.23 11.84
C ILE A 223 5.83 -3.95 12.93
N HIS A 224 5.84 -3.39 14.12
CA HIS A 224 6.45 -4.00 15.30
C HIS A 224 5.36 -4.54 16.22
N VAL A 225 5.45 -5.79 16.60
CA VAL A 225 4.53 -6.41 17.55
C VAL A 225 5.30 -6.84 18.79
N ASN A 226 4.88 -6.34 19.94
CA ASN A 226 5.45 -6.69 21.22
C ASN A 226 4.37 -7.28 22.12
N VAL A 227 4.76 -8.22 22.99
CA VAL A 227 3.88 -8.81 24.00
C VAL A 227 4.50 -8.59 25.37
N PHE A 228 3.73 -8.02 26.28
CA PHE A 228 4.12 -7.87 27.69
C PHE A 228 3.30 -8.84 28.54
N ASP A 229 3.97 -9.73 29.23
CA ASP A 229 3.35 -10.65 30.17
C ASP A 229 3.19 -9.97 31.54
N VAL A 230 1.97 -9.61 31.87
CA VAL A 230 1.65 -8.90 33.12
C VAL A 230 1.99 -9.75 34.37
N THR A 231 1.88 -11.08 34.28
CA THR A 231 2.16 -11.99 35.39
C THR A 231 3.62 -11.96 35.79
N THR A 232 4.53 -11.93 34.81
CA THR A 232 5.99 -11.96 35.09
C THR A 232 6.66 -10.60 35.01
N GLY A 233 5.97 -9.60 34.41
CA GLY A 233 6.55 -8.28 34.14
C GLY A 233 7.58 -8.30 32.99
N ILE A 234 7.57 -9.32 32.14
CA ILE A 234 8.55 -9.49 31.07
C ILE A 234 7.96 -9.02 29.74
N LEU A 235 8.70 -8.12 29.06
CA LEU A 235 8.42 -7.72 27.69
C LEU A 235 9.07 -8.71 26.72
N MET A 236 8.27 -9.27 25.82
CA MET A 236 8.71 -10.17 24.78
C MET A 236 8.52 -9.48 23.42
N ARG A 237 9.55 -9.47 22.60
CA ARG A 237 9.44 -9.01 21.24
C ARG A 237 8.88 -10.15 20.39
N ALA A 238 7.74 -9.89 19.73
CA ALA A 238 7.10 -10.89 18.91
C ALA A 238 7.74 -10.94 17.51
N VAL A 239 7.65 -9.84 16.78
CA VAL A 239 8.13 -9.79 15.39
C VAL A 239 8.23 -8.35 14.89
N ASP A 240 9.13 -8.15 13.93
CA ASP A 240 9.12 -7.00 13.03
C ASP A 240 8.71 -7.51 11.65
N LEU A 241 7.64 -6.96 11.09
CA LEU A 241 7.14 -7.31 9.78
C LEU A 241 7.43 -6.19 8.80
N GLU A 242 8.27 -6.47 7.84
CA GLU A 242 8.40 -5.64 6.64
C GLU A 242 7.32 -6.08 5.65
N ARG A 243 6.58 -5.14 5.07
CA ARG A 243 5.59 -5.51 4.04
C ARG A 243 6.28 -6.18 2.87
N PRO A 244 5.68 -7.22 2.25
CA PRO A 244 6.26 -7.90 1.08
C PRO A 244 6.51 -6.97 -0.11
N SER A 245 5.84 -5.82 -0.15
CA SER A 245 6.03 -4.77 -1.17
C SER A 245 7.26 -3.90 -0.92
N ASN A 246 7.84 -3.92 0.29
CA ASN A 246 9.01 -3.12 0.62
C ASN A 246 10.28 -3.83 0.12
N LEU A 247 11.25 -3.03 -0.31
CA LEU A 247 12.57 -3.57 -0.64
C LEU A 247 13.27 -4.04 0.63
N THR A 248 13.81 -5.24 0.62
CA THR A 248 14.63 -5.75 1.70
C THR A 248 15.91 -4.90 1.87
N LYS A 249 16.51 -4.91 3.05
CA LYS A 249 17.78 -4.21 3.32
C LYS A 249 18.88 -4.60 2.31
N GLN A 250 18.89 -5.85 1.87
CA GLN A 250 19.85 -6.35 0.88
C GLN A 250 19.59 -5.75 -0.51
N GLU A 251 18.34 -5.73 -0.97
CA GLU A 251 17.95 -5.11 -2.24
C GLU A 251 18.22 -3.61 -2.24
N ILE A 252 18.00 -2.92 -1.12
CA ILE A 252 18.36 -1.49 -0.96
C ILE A 252 19.85 -1.29 -1.15
N LEU A 253 20.68 -2.14 -0.54
CA LEU A 253 22.14 -2.05 -0.65
C LEU A 253 22.61 -2.32 -2.08
N GLU A 254 22.06 -3.33 -2.74
CA GLU A 254 22.36 -3.66 -4.14
C GLU A 254 21.98 -2.51 -5.08
N LYS A 255 20.79 -1.92 -4.90
CA LYS A 255 20.35 -0.78 -5.69
C LYS A 255 21.19 0.47 -5.42
N LYS A 256 21.58 0.75 -4.17
CA LYS A 256 22.54 1.82 -3.86
C LYS A 256 23.87 1.64 -4.57
N ASN A 257 24.43 0.43 -4.57
CA ASN A 257 25.67 0.13 -5.27
C ASN A 257 25.53 0.30 -6.79
N THR A 258 24.42 -0.11 -7.36
CA THR A 258 24.12 0.08 -8.78
C THR A 258 24.04 1.56 -9.15
N ILE A 259 23.31 2.34 -8.35
CA ILE A 259 23.13 3.79 -8.57
C ILE A 259 24.48 4.52 -8.44
N SER A 260 25.30 4.16 -7.45
CA SER A 260 26.63 4.79 -7.26
C SER A 260 27.63 4.51 -8.40
N GLN A 261 27.35 3.51 -9.25
CA GLN A 261 28.14 3.17 -10.43
C GLN A 261 27.61 3.83 -11.71
N LEU A 262 26.46 4.48 -11.68
CA LEU A 262 25.94 5.24 -12.81
C LEU A 262 26.70 6.57 -12.89
N GLU A 263 27.46 6.74 -13.98
CA GLU A 263 27.96 8.06 -14.35
C GLU A 263 26.76 8.90 -14.79
N ILE A 264 26.52 10.00 -14.09
CA ILE A 264 25.49 10.99 -14.46
C ILE A 264 26.26 12.05 -15.26
N ASP A 265 26.09 12.01 -16.59
CA ASP A 265 26.57 13.06 -17.49
C ASP A 265 25.79 14.38 -17.34
#